data_bd73b8d4c43dac6c80231bd41cdec677
#
_entry.id   bd73b8d4c43dac6c80231bd41cdec677
#
_cell.length_a   1.000
_cell.length_b   1.000
_cell.length_c   1.000
_cell.angle_alpha   90.00
_cell.angle_beta   90.00
_cell.angle_gamma   90.00
#
_symmetry.space_group_name_H-M   'P 1'
#
loop_
_entity.id
_entity.type
_entity.pdbx_description
1 polymer ?
#
loop_
_entity_poly.entity_id
_entity_poly.type
_entity_poly.pdbx_seq_one_letter_code
_entity_poly.pdbx_strand_id
1 'polypeptide(L)'
;MTTYRTLTKYPINNYLSGIARYAIYALLIFTPLARASVQGWAVTIIHMVTLIALTAYLLERCLSWDWEWIKTPLDKPLIFLLALCLLSSIFSLYKAASIWAFILLLNYLVIYYLVIHTIRTRTQLKQLIYLIIGIASFLAIFGLVKSFGANPFPWWDYPELHENSSRVAATFGNANNFAGYMEMVIPLALGLLLTGLKTPRIMFMLCLIFLFIAALIFSFSRGGWIAAFFGLAFMATALLTNRHFNRKKLIAGITFGFVAISLFVLANTGVVERLITLKQKQDITNFIGRATAWAGIVDMIQDYPVLGTGPGTFAVVFTQYQPPGLSLRYYRAHNDYLQVISESGLLLIPIIIWMIIALYRKGFRKLRNPSRLVRGITVGALSGITAMLIHSLGDFNLQIPADALLFTVLVALAVCPLPADNQ
;
A
#
# COMPACT_ATOMS: atom_id res chain seq x y z
N MET A 1 -5.81 28.10 -24.22
CA MET A 1 -6.86 27.36 -24.99
C MET A 1 -6.16 26.49 -25.99
N THR A 2 -5.81 25.26 -25.64
CA THR A 2 -5.23 24.27 -26.57
C THR A 2 -6.21 23.11 -26.63
N THR A 3 -6.78 22.97 -27.78
CA THR A 3 -7.92 22.17 -28.21
C THR A 3 -7.69 20.69 -27.94
N TYR A 4 -8.51 20.07 -27.11
CA TYR A 4 -8.73 18.62 -27.02
C TYR A 4 -9.45 18.15 -28.32
N ARG A 5 -8.75 18.18 -29.42
CA ARG A 5 -9.21 17.62 -30.68
C ARG A 5 -8.15 16.66 -31.19
N THR A 6 -8.36 15.35 -31.03
CA THR A 6 -8.06 14.24 -31.95
C THR A 6 -7.92 12.88 -31.24
N LEU A 7 -8.79 12.54 -30.26
CA LEU A 7 -8.77 11.19 -29.67
C LEU A 7 -9.60 10.15 -30.43
N THR A 8 -10.12 10.49 -31.62
CA THR A 8 -11.03 9.59 -32.36
C THR A 8 -10.54 9.14 -33.72
N LYS A 9 -9.26 9.31 -34.05
CA LYS A 9 -8.79 9.00 -35.40
C LYS A 9 -8.63 7.50 -35.70
N TYR A 10 -8.42 6.65 -34.66
CA TYR A 10 -8.30 5.20 -34.88
C TYR A 10 -8.98 4.45 -33.70
N PRO A 11 -9.98 3.59 -33.96
CA PRO A 11 -10.64 2.78 -32.91
C PRO A 11 -9.63 1.90 -32.14
N ILE A 12 -8.54 1.49 -32.76
CA ILE A 12 -7.48 0.68 -32.16
C ILE A 12 -6.81 1.38 -30.95
N ASN A 13 -6.70 2.72 -30.95
CA ASN A 13 -6.11 3.47 -29.83
C ASN A 13 -6.97 3.37 -28.57
N ASN A 14 -8.28 3.31 -28.72
CA ASN A 14 -9.19 3.12 -27.58
C ASN A 14 -9.06 1.71 -26.98
N TYR A 15 -8.81 0.70 -27.81
CA TYR A 15 -8.58 -0.68 -27.32
C TYR A 15 -7.25 -0.78 -26.59
N LEU A 16 -6.17 -0.21 -27.12
CA LEU A 16 -4.84 -0.27 -26.51
C LEU A 16 -4.81 0.45 -25.14
N SER A 17 -5.37 1.65 -25.04
CA SER A 17 -5.49 2.37 -23.76
C SER A 17 -6.39 1.62 -22.78
N GLY A 18 -7.41 0.92 -23.31
CA GLY A 18 -8.25 -0.02 -22.55
C GLY A 18 -7.45 -1.18 -21.96
N ILE A 19 -6.65 -1.85 -22.79
CA ILE A 19 -5.80 -2.98 -22.36
C ILE A 19 -4.87 -2.57 -21.23
N ALA A 20 -4.16 -1.44 -21.36
CA ALA A 20 -3.26 -0.95 -20.32
C ALA A 20 -4.00 -0.70 -18.98
N ARG A 21 -5.19 -0.09 -19.05
CA ARG A 21 -6.01 0.17 -17.85
C ARG A 21 -6.57 -1.11 -17.23
N TYR A 22 -7.12 -2.02 -18.03
CA TYR A 22 -7.69 -3.27 -17.51
C TYR A 22 -6.60 -4.21 -16.98
N ALA A 23 -5.39 -4.15 -17.49
CA ALA A 23 -4.24 -4.86 -16.93
C ALA A 23 -3.91 -4.35 -15.51
N ILE A 24 -3.98 -3.04 -15.25
CA ILE A 24 -3.83 -2.48 -13.90
C ILE A 24 -4.96 -3.00 -12.98
N TYR A 25 -6.20 -3.02 -13.48
CA TYR A 25 -7.34 -3.55 -12.71
C TYR A 25 -7.16 -5.04 -12.41
N ALA A 26 -6.69 -5.82 -13.39
CA ALA A 26 -6.38 -7.25 -13.20
C ALA A 26 -5.29 -7.46 -12.15
N LEU A 27 -4.23 -6.63 -12.12
CA LEU A 27 -3.20 -6.70 -11.09
C LEU A 27 -3.75 -6.39 -9.70
N LEU A 28 -4.60 -5.38 -9.56
CA LEU A 28 -5.23 -5.03 -8.28
C LEU A 28 -6.16 -6.14 -7.76
N ILE A 29 -6.79 -6.90 -8.65
CA ILE A 29 -7.57 -8.10 -8.29
C ILE A 29 -6.64 -9.26 -7.94
N PHE A 30 -5.67 -9.52 -8.79
CA PHE A 30 -4.81 -10.69 -8.70
C PHE A 30 -3.92 -10.66 -7.45
N THR A 31 -3.26 -9.51 -7.19
CA THR A 31 -2.23 -9.46 -6.15
C THR A 31 -2.73 -9.84 -4.75
N PRO A 32 -3.85 -9.33 -4.23
CA PRO A 32 -4.32 -9.76 -2.92
C PRO A 32 -4.89 -11.20 -2.96
N LEU A 33 -5.54 -11.62 -4.06
CA LEU A 33 -6.13 -12.96 -4.16
C LEU A 33 -5.09 -14.07 -4.33
N ALA A 34 -3.97 -13.79 -4.98
CA ALA A 34 -2.86 -14.74 -5.17
C ALA A 34 -1.94 -14.78 -3.92
N ARG A 35 -2.52 -14.96 -2.74
CA ARG A 35 -1.79 -15.03 -1.46
C ARG A 35 -0.89 -13.80 -1.24
N ALA A 36 -1.46 -12.61 -1.43
CA ALA A 36 -0.75 -11.33 -1.40
C ALA A 36 0.45 -11.26 -2.38
N SER A 37 0.52 -12.22 -3.30
CA SER A 37 1.56 -12.37 -4.34
C SER A 37 2.99 -12.50 -3.80
N VAL A 38 3.17 -13.08 -2.63
CA VAL A 38 4.50 -13.28 -2.02
C VAL A 38 5.31 -14.41 -2.66
N GLN A 39 4.67 -15.27 -3.45
CA GLN A 39 5.32 -16.40 -4.12
C GLN A 39 5.90 -16.00 -5.48
N GLY A 40 7.03 -16.60 -5.86
CA GLY A 40 7.75 -16.24 -7.10
C GLY A 40 6.90 -16.33 -8.38
N TRP A 41 6.04 -17.38 -8.50
CA TRP A 41 5.12 -17.49 -9.65
C TRP A 41 4.16 -16.30 -9.76
N ALA A 42 3.65 -15.80 -8.63
CA ALA A 42 2.74 -14.67 -8.62
C ALA A 42 3.47 -13.36 -8.99
N VAL A 43 4.69 -13.17 -8.51
CA VAL A 43 5.55 -12.05 -8.91
C VAL A 43 5.84 -12.10 -10.41
N THR A 44 6.08 -13.29 -10.98
CA THR A 44 6.27 -13.45 -12.42
C THR A 44 5.04 -13.02 -13.21
N ILE A 45 3.83 -13.38 -12.76
CA ILE A 45 2.57 -12.91 -13.39
C ILE A 45 2.45 -11.38 -13.31
N ILE A 46 2.82 -10.77 -12.17
CA ILE A 46 2.83 -9.31 -12.05
C ILE A 46 3.74 -8.70 -13.13
N HIS A 47 4.95 -9.22 -13.32
CA HIS A 47 5.87 -8.73 -14.34
C HIS A 47 5.29 -8.88 -15.75
N MET A 48 4.72 -10.04 -16.08
CA MET A 48 4.12 -10.30 -17.39
C MET A 48 2.94 -9.35 -17.69
N VAL A 49 2.02 -9.20 -16.74
CA VAL A 49 0.85 -8.32 -16.92
C VAL A 49 1.27 -6.85 -17.01
N THR A 50 2.27 -6.43 -16.22
CA THR A 50 2.80 -5.07 -16.31
C THR A 50 3.48 -4.82 -17.65
N LEU A 51 4.22 -5.80 -18.18
CA LEU A 51 4.85 -5.70 -19.50
C LEU A 51 3.81 -5.59 -20.61
N ILE A 52 2.73 -6.37 -20.54
CA ILE A 52 1.59 -6.27 -21.46
C ILE A 52 0.97 -4.86 -21.39
N ALA A 53 0.75 -4.34 -20.17
CA ALA A 53 0.19 -3.01 -19.98
C ALA A 53 1.10 -1.91 -20.55
N LEU A 54 2.40 -2.01 -20.30
CA LEU A 54 3.40 -1.07 -20.82
C LEU A 54 3.48 -1.13 -22.35
N THR A 55 3.52 -2.33 -22.92
CA THR A 55 3.55 -2.53 -24.37
C THR A 55 2.31 -1.93 -25.05
N ALA A 56 1.12 -2.21 -24.49
CA ALA A 56 -0.12 -1.64 -25.01
C ALA A 56 -0.12 -0.09 -24.93
N TYR A 57 0.35 0.47 -23.82
CA TYR A 57 0.49 1.91 -23.65
C TYR A 57 1.47 2.53 -24.65
N LEU A 58 2.65 1.94 -24.83
CA LEU A 58 3.66 2.44 -25.78
C LEU A 58 3.19 2.34 -27.23
N LEU A 59 2.53 1.24 -27.61
CA LEU A 59 1.93 1.09 -28.94
C LEU A 59 0.85 2.15 -29.19
N GLU A 60 -0.01 2.43 -28.21
CA GLU A 60 -1.00 3.51 -28.31
C GLU A 60 -0.32 4.86 -28.55
N ARG A 61 0.77 5.17 -27.81
CA ARG A 61 1.52 6.41 -27.99
C ARG A 61 2.22 6.50 -29.34
N CYS A 62 2.82 5.40 -29.80
CA CYS A 62 3.42 5.34 -31.14
C CYS A 62 2.39 5.57 -32.26
N LEU A 63 1.22 4.94 -32.16
CA LEU A 63 0.17 5.05 -33.19
C LEU A 63 -0.54 6.41 -33.16
N SER A 64 -0.67 7.03 -32.01
CA SER A 64 -1.30 8.35 -31.88
C SER A 64 -0.35 9.52 -32.12
N TRP A 65 0.97 9.27 -32.17
CA TRP A 65 2.01 10.31 -32.18
C TRP A 65 1.87 11.33 -31.06
N ASP A 66 1.21 10.94 -29.94
CA ASP A 66 0.99 11.78 -28.76
C ASP A 66 1.92 11.33 -27.62
N TRP A 67 3.05 12.00 -27.47
CA TRP A 67 4.05 11.74 -26.44
C TRP A 67 3.95 12.73 -25.26
N GLU A 68 2.76 13.28 -25.00
CA GLU A 68 2.59 14.17 -23.86
C GLU A 68 2.92 13.45 -22.55
N TRP A 69 3.96 13.91 -21.88
CA TRP A 69 4.39 13.39 -20.58
C TRP A 69 3.78 14.18 -19.44
N ILE A 70 3.03 13.53 -18.57
CA ILE A 70 2.48 14.16 -17.38
C ILE A 70 3.56 14.22 -16.31
N LYS A 71 4.09 15.42 -16.10
CA LYS A 71 5.10 15.69 -15.09
C LYS A 71 4.50 15.59 -13.67
N THR A 72 5.18 14.89 -12.81
CA THR A 72 4.85 14.77 -11.38
C THR A 72 5.97 15.33 -10.50
N PRO A 73 5.67 15.71 -9.27
CA PRO A 73 6.72 16.17 -8.34
C PRO A 73 7.65 15.03 -7.91
N LEU A 74 7.29 13.77 -8.18
CA LEU A 74 8.07 12.60 -7.83
C LEU A 74 9.03 12.16 -8.94
N ASP A 75 8.95 12.72 -10.17
CA ASP A 75 9.78 12.28 -11.30
C ASP A 75 11.28 12.35 -10.97
N LYS A 76 11.74 13.48 -10.43
CA LYS A 76 13.15 13.64 -10.06
C LYS A 76 13.58 12.69 -8.94
N PRO A 77 12.94 12.66 -7.76
CA PRO A 77 13.37 11.74 -6.70
C PRO A 77 13.23 10.26 -7.09
N LEU A 78 12.29 9.89 -7.97
CA LEU A 78 12.19 8.52 -8.50
C LEU A 78 13.37 8.15 -9.40
N ILE A 79 13.87 9.09 -10.22
CA ILE A 79 15.09 8.89 -11.02
C ILE A 79 16.29 8.66 -10.10
N PHE A 80 16.45 9.47 -9.04
CA PHE A 80 17.52 9.28 -8.06
C PHE A 80 17.40 7.96 -7.30
N LEU A 81 16.18 7.55 -6.94
CA LEU A 81 15.91 6.25 -6.33
C LEU A 81 16.35 5.10 -7.26
N LEU A 82 15.94 5.15 -8.54
CA LEU A 82 16.34 4.14 -9.52
C LEU A 82 17.84 4.10 -9.71
N ALA A 83 18.49 5.25 -9.85
CA ALA A 83 19.93 5.32 -10.02
C ALA A 83 20.68 4.74 -8.81
N LEU A 84 20.24 5.07 -7.60
CA LEU A 84 20.83 4.52 -6.37
C LEU A 84 20.62 2.99 -6.28
N CYS A 85 19.39 2.50 -6.51
CA CYS A 85 19.11 1.06 -6.45
C CYS A 85 19.84 0.28 -7.55
N LEU A 86 19.98 0.86 -8.75
CA LEU A 86 20.79 0.26 -9.82
C LEU A 86 22.26 0.17 -9.42
N LEU A 87 22.82 1.26 -8.91
CA LEU A 87 24.21 1.30 -8.45
C LEU A 87 24.44 0.31 -7.32
N SER A 88 23.56 0.29 -6.31
CA SER A 88 23.57 -0.68 -5.22
C SER A 88 23.48 -2.13 -5.74
N SER A 89 22.68 -2.39 -6.78
CA SER A 89 22.57 -3.73 -7.39
C SER A 89 23.84 -4.16 -8.12
N ILE A 90 24.55 -3.23 -8.76
CA ILE A 90 25.83 -3.51 -9.45
C ILE A 90 26.90 -3.93 -8.42
N PHE A 91 26.95 -3.25 -7.28
CA PHE A 91 27.90 -3.51 -6.19
C PHE A 91 27.37 -4.47 -5.13
N SER A 92 26.25 -5.14 -5.38
CA SER A 92 25.59 -6.04 -4.44
C SER A 92 26.45 -7.25 -4.06
N LEU A 93 26.35 -7.65 -2.78
CA LEU A 93 26.94 -8.88 -2.25
C LEU A 93 26.26 -10.13 -2.83
N TYR A 94 24.97 -10.02 -3.24
CA TYR A 94 24.24 -11.13 -3.84
C TYR A 94 23.42 -10.64 -5.05
N LYS A 95 24.09 -10.56 -6.18
CA LYS A 95 23.58 -9.93 -7.41
C LYS A 95 22.24 -10.47 -7.90
N ALA A 96 22.03 -11.79 -7.79
CA ALA A 96 20.78 -12.39 -8.24
C ALA A 96 19.56 -11.83 -7.49
N ALA A 97 19.62 -11.76 -6.15
CA ALA A 97 18.55 -11.17 -5.36
C ALA A 97 18.32 -9.69 -5.70
N SER A 98 19.41 -8.94 -5.90
CA SER A 98 19.32 -7.51 -6.20
C SER A 98 18.74 -7.22 -7.57
N ILE A 99 19.04 -8.03 -8.57
CA ILE A 99 18.41 -7.91 -9.90
C ILE A 99 16.90 -8.14 -9.80
N TRP A 100 16.46 -9.19 -9.10
CA TRP A 100 15.04 -9.47 -8.90
C TRP A 100 14.33 -8.36 -8.16
N ALA A 101 14.90 -7.84 -7.07
CA ALA A 101 14.34 -6.73 -6.31
C ALA A 101 14.29 -5.43 -7.14
N PHE A 102 15.32 -5.16 -7.95
CA PHE A 102 15.36 -4.01 -8.84
C PHE A 102 14.30 -4.09 -9.96
N ILE A 103 14.12 -5.27 -10.57
CA ILE A 103 13.06 -5.49 -11.57
C ILE A 103 11.67 -5.28 -10.94
N LEU A 104 11.46 -5.74 -9.70
CA LEU A 104 10.20 -5.53 -9.00
C LEU A 104 9.96 -4.04 -8.71
N LEU A 105 10.99 -3.29 -8.31
CA LEU A 105 10.93 -1.83 -8.15
C LEU A 105 10.56 -1.14 -9.46
N LEU A 106 11.22 -1.50 -10.57
CA LEU A 106 10.89 -0.98 -11.91
C LEU A 106 9.42 -1.24 -12.26
N ASN A 107 8.92 -2.43 -11.91
CA ASN A 107 7.54 -2.81 -12.14
C ASN A 107 6.55 -1.87 -11.43
N TYR A 108 6.78 -1.54 -10.14
CA TYR A 108 5.95 -0.59 -9.41
C TYR A 108 6.03 0.82 -10.02
N LEU A 109 7.20 1.25 -10.48
CA LEU A 109 7.34 2.55 -11.14
C LEU A 109 6.62 2.60 -12.49
N VAL A 110 6.66 1.53 -13.27
CA VAL A 110 5.87 1.43 -14.51
C VAL A 110 4.38 1.53 -14.18
N ILE A 111 3.90 0.80 -13.17
CA ILE A 111 2.50 0.85 -12.75
C ILE A 111 2.12 2.27 -12.27
N TYR A 112 2.98 2.94 -11.50
CA TYR A 112 2.78 4.32 -11.08
C TYR A 112 2.53 5.25 -12.28
N TYR A 113 3.39 5.21 -13.30
CA TYR A 113 3.22 6.02 -14.49
C TYR A 113 2.02 5.59 -15.34
N LEU A 114 1.76 4.30 -15.46
CA LEU A 114 0.58 3.80 -16.17
C LEU A 114 -0.72 4.29 -15.53
N VAL A 115 -0.83 4.30 -14.20
CA VAL A 115 -2.01 4.85 -13.51
C VAL A 115 -2.17 6.34 -13.84
N ILE A 116 -1.09 7.13 -13.79
CA ILE A 116 -1.13 8.57 -14.09
C ILE A 116 -1.56 8.83 -15.54
N HIS A 117 -1.11 8.01 -16.49
CA HIS A 117 -1.34 8.23 -17.89
C HIS A 117 -2.62 7.60 -18.44
N THR A 118 -3.21 6.59 -17.77
CA THR A 118 -4.40 5.87 -18.23
C THR A 118 -5.69 6.25 -17.51
N ILE A 119 -5.60 6.76 -16.27
CA ILE A 119 -6.78 7.19 -15.50
C ILE A 119 -7.03 8.68 -15.74
N ARG A 120 -7.70 9.00 -16.85
CA ARG A 120 -7.91 10.37 -17.35
C ARG A 120 -9.31 10.91 -17.10
N THR A 121 -10.31 10.04 -16.96
CA THR A 121 -11.72 10.45 -16.81
C THR A 121 -12.25 10.15 -15.41
N ARG A 122 -13.30 10.87 -15.01
CA ARG A 122 -14.01 10.62 -13.75
C ARG A 122 -14.56 9.20 -13.63
N THR A 123 -15.05 8.67 -14.75
CA THR A 123 -15.59 7.31 -14.80
C THR A 123 -14.49 6.30 -14.52
N GLN A 124 -13.34 6.44 -15.15
CA GLN A 124 -12.17 5.57 -14.94
C GLN A 124 -11.67 5.66 -13.48
N LEU A 125 -11.58 6.88 -12.93
CA LEU A 125 -11.20 7.07 -11.53
C LEU A 125 -12.19 6.38 -10.58
N LYS A 126 -13.51 6.56 -10.79
CA LYS A 126 -14.53 5.89 -9.98
C LYS A 126 -14.48 4.38 -10.12
N GLN A 127 -14.27 3.86 -11.34
CA GLN A 127 -14.11 2.42 -11.58
C GLN A 127 -12.92 1.86 -10.78
N LEU A 128 -11.77 2.53 -10.82
CA LEU A 128 -10.59 2.13 -10.05
C LEU A 128 -10.88 2.09 -8.54
N ILE A 129 -11.50 3.14 -8.00
CA ILE A 129 -11.83 3.21 -6.56
C ILE A 129 -12.86 2.15 -6.17
N TYR A 130 -13.92 1.97 -6.96
CA TYR A 130 -14.91 0.93 -6.68
C TYR A 130 -14.33 -0.48 -6.80
N LEU A 131 -13.38 -0.70 -7.70
CA LEU A 131 -12.65 -1.96 -7.82
C LEU A 131 -11.88 -2.25 -6.52
N ILE A 132 -11.07 -1.29 -6.05
CA ILE A 132 -10.29 -1.43 -4.80
C ILE A 132 -11.23 -1.74 -3.62
N ILE A 133 -12.33 -1.01 -3.49
CA ILE A 133 -13.32 -1.21 -2.44
C ILE A 133 -14.00 -2.58 -2.57
N GLY A 134 -14.33 -3.01 -3.79
CA GLY A 134 -14.94 -4.32 -4.07
C GLY A 134 -14.03 -5.48 -3.65
N ILE A 135 -12.75 -5.41 -4.01
CA ILE A 135 -11.76 -6.42 -3.60
C ILE A 135 -11.59 -6.44 -2.08
N ALA A 136 -11.46 -5.26 -1.46
CA ALA A 136 -11.35 -5.15 0.00
C ALA A 136 -12.59 -5.73 0.70
N SER A 137 -13.80 -5.53 0.12
CA SER A 137 -15.04 -6.10 0.65
C SER A 137 -15.01 -7.63 0.61
N PHE A 138 -14.59 -8.21 -0.51
CA PHE A 138 -14.42 -9.66 -0.64
C PHE A 138 -13.41 -10.18 0.40
N LEU A 139 -12.25 -9.57 0.50
CA LEU A 139 -11.20 -9.96 1.45
C LEU A 139 -11.68 -9.86 2.91
N ALA A 140 -12.40 -8.79 3.26
CA ALA A 140 -12.92 -8.61 4.61
C ALA A 140 -13.98 -9.68 4.95
N ILE A 141 -14.93 -9.94 4.06
CA ILE A 141 -15.94 -10.98 4.24
C ILE A 141 -15.29 -12.35 4.35
N PHE A 142 -14.43 -12.69 3.38
CA PHE A 142 -13.73 -13.98 3.35
C PHE A 142 -12.89 -14.19 4.63
N GLY A 143 -12.13 -13.19 5.02
CA GLY A 143 -11.28 -13.27 6.21
C GLY A 143 -12.08 -13.43 7.50
N LEU A 144 -13.19 -12.69 7.66
CA LEU A 144 -14.09 -12.83 8.81
C LEU A 144 -14.76 -14.21 8.82
N VAL A 145 -15.36 -14.66 7.71
CA VAL A 145 -16.00 -15.96 7.61
C VAL A 145 -15.01 -17.08 7.95
N LYS A 146 -13.79 -17.00 7.43
CA LYS A 146 -12.73 -17.97 7.74
C LYS A 146 -12.34 -17.96 9.22
N SER A 147 -12.23 -16.79 9.85
CA SER A 147 -11.86 -16.69 11.27
C SER A 147 -12.93 -17.23 12.23
N PHE A 148 -14.18 -17.32 11.78
CA PHE A 148 -15.28 -17.97 12.51
C PHE A 148 -15.43 -19.48 12.20
N GLY A 149 -14.44 -20.08 11.54
CA GLY A 149 -14.37 -21.53 11.31
C GLY A 149 -15.03 -22.03 10.02
N ALA A 150 -15.63 -21.14 9.23
CA ALA A 150 -16.20 -21.49 7.93
C ALA A 150 -15.21 -21.10 6.80
N ASN A 151 -14.45 -22.05 6.28
CA ASN A 151 -13.56 -21.80 5.15
C ASN A 151 -14.23 -22.19 3.83
N PRO A 152 -14.79 -21.25 3.06
CA PRO A 152 -15.46 -21.53 1.80
C PRO A 152 -14.50 -21.94 0.68
N PHE A 153 -13.21 -21.70 0.84
CA PHE A 153 -12.19 -21.97 -0.17
C PHE A 153 -10.94 -22.62 0.46
N PRO A 154 -11.02 -23.93 0.86
CA PRO A 154 -9.92 -24.61 1.56
C PRO A 154 -8.59 -24.61 0.79
N TRP A 155 -8.64 -24.62 -0.56
CA TRP A 155 -7.45 -24.56 -1.42
C TRP A 155 -6.67 -23.24 -1.35
N TRP A 156 -7.24 -22.20 -0.73
CA TRP A 156 -6.51 -20.94 -0.44
C TRP A 156 -5.78 -20.98 0.91
N ASP A 157 -5.90 -22.07 1.66
CA ASP A 157 -5.12 -22.20 2.90
C ASP A 157 -3.63 -22.33 2.63
N TYR A 158 -2.88 -21.87 3.61
CA TYR A 158 -1.45 -22.13 3.73
C TYR A 158 -1.27 -23.33 4.66
N PRO A 159 -0.98 -24.55 4.15
CA PRO A 159 -0.79 -25.72 5.00
C PRO A 159 0.33 -25.56 6.01
N GLU A 160 1.33 -24.72 5.67
CA GLU A 160 2.52 -24.46 6.47
C GLU A 160 2.30 -23.43 7.59
N LEU A 161 1.20 -22.66 7.53
CA LEU A 161 0.85 -21.62 8.49
C LEU A 161 -0.35 -22.03 9.35
N HIS A 162 -0.45 -23.32 9.71
CA HIS A 162 -1.44 -23.82 10.67
C HIS A 162 -1.13 -23.34 12.09
N GLU A 163 -0.85 -22.06 12.26
CA GLU A 163 -1.16 -21.43 13.51
C GLU A 163 -2.67 -21.36 13.62
N ASN A 164 -3.23 -22.01 14.63
CA ASN A 164 -4.61 -21.88 15.12
C ASN A 164 -4.88 -20.43 15.58
N SER A 165 -4.61 -19.46 14.70
CA SER A 165 -4.85 -18.07 15.01
C SER A 165 -6.27 -17.72 14.54
N SER A 166 -7.14 -17.42 15.49
CA SER A 166 -8.45 -16.80 15.27
C SER A 166 -8.36 -15.40 14.65
N ARG A 167 -7.16 -15.01 14.11
CA ARG A 167 -6.89 -13.71 13.53
C ARG A 167 -7.32 -13.67 12.07
N VAL A 168 -7.98 -12.57 11.68
CA VAL A 168 -8.35 -12.33 10.29
C VAL A 168 -7.11 -12.00 9.45
N ALA A 169 -6.78 -12.86 8.51
CA ALA A 169 -5.69 -12.68 7.55
C ALA A 169 -6.15 -12.81 6.09
N ALA A 170 -7.39 -13.22 5.84
CA ALA A 170 -7.96 -13.48 4.52
C ALA A 170 -7.04 -14.37 3.66
N THR A 171 -6.68 -13.93 2.48
CA THR A 171 -5.76 -14.60 1.55
C THR A 171 -4.29 -14.26 1.79
N PHE A 172 -3.96 -13.32 2.70
CA PHE A 172 -2.59 -12.85 2.92
C PHE A 172 -1.69 -13.83 3.68
N GLY A 173 -2.29 -14.76 4.43
CA GLY A 173 -1.56 -15.68 5.30
C GLY A 173 -0.94 -15.02 6.54
N ASN A 174 -0.75 -13.69 6.53
CA ASN A 174 -0.28 -12.88 7.66
C ASN A 174 -1.29 -11.79 7.98
N ALA A 175 -1.78 -11.78 9.22
CA ALA A 175 -2.80 -10.83 9.66
C ALA A 175 -2.29 -9.37 9.73
N ASN A 176 -1.00 -9.15 9.90
CA ASN A 176 -0.44 -7.79 9.90
C ASN A 176 -0.42 -7.21 8.49
N ASN A 177 -0.06 -8.01 7.48
CA ASN A 177 -0.07 -7.57 6.08
C ASN A 177 -1.52 -7.32 5.61
N PHE A 178 -2.46 -8.20 5.97
CA PHE A 178 -3.88 -7.95 5.72
C PHE A 178 -4.37 -6.64 6.37
N ALA A 179 -3.93 -6.36 7.61
CA ALA A 179 -4.21 -5.09 8.29
C ALA A 179 -3.63 -3.90 7.51
N GLY A 180 -2.41 -4.01 6.98
CA GLY A 180 -1.77 -3.03 6.09
C GLY A 180 -2.61 -2.70 4.87
N TYR A 181 -3.21 -3.71 4.24
CA TYR A 181 -4.13 -3.50 3.13
C TYR A 181 -5.40 -2.75 3.55
N MET A 182 -6.03 -3.16 4.66
CA MET A 182 -7.26 -2.55 5.16
C MET A 182 -7.08 -1.10 5.62
N GLU A 183 -5.98 -0.78 6.30
CA GLU A 183 -5.71 0.58 6.77
C GLU A 183 -5.48 1.59 5.63
N MET A 184 -5.09 1.12 4.44
CA MET A 184 -5.04 1.95 3.23
C MET A 184 -6.42 2.15 2.60
N VAL A 185 -7.26 1.11 2.60
CA VAL A 185 -8.59 1.15 1.96
C VAL A 185 -9.61 1.93 2.78
N ILE A 186 -9.58 1.83 4.11
CA ILE A 186 -10.54 2.54 4.99
C ILE A 186 -10.55 4.06 4.74
N PRO A 187 -9.41 4.77 4.76
CA PRO A 187 -9.39 6.20 4.47
C PRO A 187 -9.81 6.53 3.03
N LEU A 188 -9.49 5.65 2.07
CA LEU A 188 -9.90 5.82 0.68
C LEU A 188 -11.43 5.76 0.54
N ALA A 189 -12.08 4.80 1.20
CA ALA A 189 -13.54 4.66 1.25
C ALA A 189 -14.21 5.86 1.95
N LEU A 190 -13.63 6.34 3.07
CA LEU A 190 -14.05 7.57 3.74
C LEU A 190 -13.90 8.80 2.84
N GLY A 191 -12.81 8.88 2.09
CA GLY A 191 -12.58 9.93 1.09
C GLY A 191 -13.66 9.93 0.00
N LEU A 192 -14.12 8.76 -0.43
CA LEU A 192 -15.21 8.63 -1.38
C LEU A 192 -16.55 9.16 -0.83
N LEU A 193 -16.84 8.99 0.47
CA LEU A 193 -18.03 9.60 1.10
C LEU A 193 -18.06 11.11 0.99
N LEU A 194 -16.90 11.77 0.92
CA LEU A 194 -16.79 13.23 0.81
C LEU A 194 -17.09 13.75 -0.61
N THR A 195 -17.22 12.87 -1.59
CA THR A 195 -17.41 13.25 -2.99
C THR A 195 -18.86 13.66 -3.35
N GLY A 196 -19.80 13.53 -2.39
CA GLY A 196 -21.20 13.93 -2.60
C GLY A 196 -22.09 12.80 -3.12
N LEU A 197 -21.90 11.59 -2.63
CA LEU A 197 -22.76 10.44 -2.94
C LEU A 197 -24.22 10.67 -2.53
N LYS A 198 -25.17 10.05 -3.24
CA LYS A 198 -26.59 10.00 -2.88
C LYS A 198 -26.81 9.14 -1.63
N THR A 199 -27.86 9.41 -0.87
CA THR A 199 -28.14 8.76 0.43
C THR A 199 -28.06 7.23 0.41
N PRO A 200 -28.65 6.49 -0.53
CA PRO A 200 -28.55 5.02 -0.53
C PRO A 200 -27.10 4.53 -0.67
N ARG A 201 -26.29 5.22 -1.51
CA ARG A 201 -24.88 4.88 -1.69
C ARG A 201 -24.02 5.22 -0.46
N ILE A 202 -24.43 6.23 0.31
CA ILE A 202 -23.77 6.58 1.58
C ILE A 202 -23.97 5.47 2.58
N MET A 203 -25.22 5.02 2.77
CA MET A 203 -25.54 3.94 3.72
C MET A 203 -24.79 2.65 3.36
N PHE A 204 -24.80 2.26 2.09
CA PHE A 204 -24.04 1.10 1.62
C PHE A 204 -22.54 1.26 1.90
N MET A 205 -21.96 2.43 1.63
CA MET A 205 -20.55 2.69 1.88
C MET A 205 -20.20 2.68 3.37
N LEU A 206 -21.09 3.16 4.23
CA LEU A 206 -20.93 3.09 5.69
C LEU A 206 -20.92 1.63 6.17
N CYS A 207 -21.80 0.79 5.63
CA CYS A 207 -21.78 -0.66 5.93
C CYS A 207 -20.44 -1.29 5.52
N LEU A 208 -19.90 -0.95 4.34
CA LEU A 208 -18.59 -1.46 3.92
C LEU A 208 -17.44 -0.95 4.80
N ILE A 209 -17.45 0.33 5.17
CA ILE A 209 -16.44 0.89 6.07
C ILE A 209 -16.50 0.20 7.43
N PHE A 210 -17.70 -0.05 7.96
CA PHE A 210 -17.87 -0.81 9.20
C PHE A 210 -17.31 -2.23 9.06
N LEU A 211 -17.57 -2.90 7.95
CA LEU A 211 -17.02 -4.21 7.62
C LEU A 211 -15.47 -4.20 7.59
N PHE A 212 -14.86 -3.18 6.96
CA PHE A 212 -13.40 -3.05 6.89
C PHE A 212 -12.79 -2.79 8.27
N ILE A 213 -13.43 -1.93 9.09
CA ILE A 213 -13.03 -1.67 10.46
C ILE A 213 -13.11 -2.95 11.30
N ALA A 214 -14.20 -3.72 11.17
CA ALA A 214 -14.34 -5.00 11.86
C ALA A 214 -13.22 -5.96 11.46
N ALA A 215 -12.97 -6.13 10.15
CA ALA A 215 -11.90 -6.98 9.66
C ALA A 215 -10.51 -6.55 10.16
N LEU A 216 -10.24 -5.24 10.19
CA LEU A 216 -9.01 -4.70 10.76
C LEU A 216 -8.90 -4.97 12.28
N ILE A 217 -9.98 -4.80 13.04
CA ILE A 217 -10.00 -5.09 14.48
C ILE A 217 -9.73 -6.58 14.72
N PHE A 218 -10.45 -7.46 14.04
CA PHE A 218 -10.29 -8.91 14.18
C PHE A 218 -8.99 -9.46 13.56
N SER A 219 -8.21 -8.63 12.85
CA SER A 219 -6.83 -8.98 12.50
C SER A 219 -5.92 -9.06 13.72
N PHE A 220 -6.30 -8.44 14.85
CA PHE A 220 -5.49 -8.31 16.06
C PHE A 220 -4.07 -7.78 15.77
N SER A 221 -3.92 -6.95 14.74
CA SER A 221 -2.66 -6.29 14.41
C SER A 221 -2.56 -4.96 15.16
N ARG A 222 -1.77 -4.95 16.23
CA ARG A 222 -1.52 -3.70 17.01
C ARG A 222 -0.89 -2.62 16.14
N GLY A 223 0.09 -3.01 15.28
CA GLY A 223 0.69 -2.11 14.29
C GLY A 223 -0.35 -1.51 13.34
N GLY A 224 -1.24 -2.35 12.79
CA GLY A 224 -2.33 -1.89 11.93
C GLY A 224 -3.32 -0.96 12.62
N TRP A 225 -3.64 -1.19 13.89
CA TRP A 225 -4.53 -0.28 14.63
C TRP A 225 -3.91 1.09 14.88
N ILE A 226 -2.63 1.10 15.30
CA ILE A 226 -1.87 2.35 15.49
C ILE A 226 -1.74 3.09 14.16
N ALA A 227 -1.41 2.40 13.10
CA ALA A 227 -1.27 2.98 11.76
C ALA A 227 -2.60 3.55 11.25
N ALA A 228 -3.70 2.80 11.36
CA ALA A 228 -5.04 3.29 11.01
C ALA A 228 -5.45 4.51 11.84
N PHE A 229 -5.14 4.52 13.15
CA PHE A 229 -5.38 5.69 14.00
C PHE A 229 -4.66 6.93 13.46
N PHE A 230 -3.36 6.84 13.17
CA PHE A 230 -2.60 7.98 12.65
C PHE A 230 -3.07 8.40 11.24
N GLY A 231 -3.41 7.44 10.37
CA GLY A 231 -3.99 7.74 9.06
C GLY A 231 -5.34 8.48 9.17
N LEU A 232 -6.22 8.04 10.08
CA LEU A 232 -7.50 8.69 10.32
C LEU A 232 -7.35 10.03 11.06
N ALA A 233 -6.39 10.15 11.98
CA ALA A 233 -6.07 11.42 12.64
C ALA A 233 -5.54 12.45 11.64
N PHE A 234 -4.68 12.02 10.70
CA PHE A 234 -4.24 12.86 9.59
C PHE A 234 -5.45 13.31 8.75
N MET A 235 -6.36 12.39 8.40
CA MET A 235 -7.58 12.73 7.67
C MET A 235 -8.43 13.76 8.43
N ALA A 236 -8.69 13.52 9.71
CA ALA A 236 -9.46 14.42 10.56
C ALA A 236 -8.82 15.82 10.61
N THR A 237 -7.51 15.90 10.81
CA THR A 237 -6.77 17.17 10.82
C THR A 237 -6.88 17.89 9.47
N ALA A 238 -6.66 17.18 8.36
CA ALA A 238 -6.79 17.75 7.02
C ALA A 238 -8.22 18.26 6.72
N LEU A 239 -9.24 17.62 7.26
CA LEU A 239 -10.64 18.05 7.13
C LEU A 239 -10.98 19.25 8.02
N LEU A 240 -10.49 19.27 9.25
CA LEU A 240 -10.74 20.36 10.20
C LEU A 240 -10.09 21.67 9.74
N THR A 241 -8.87 21.58 9.21
CA THR A 241 -8.12 22.75 8.72
C THR A 241 -8.62 23.26 7.37
N ASN A 242 -9.39 22.45 6.62
CA ASN A 242 -9.90 22.83 5.30
C ASN A 242 -11.43 23.11 5.32
N ARG A 243 -11.80 24.38 5.08
CA ARG A 243 -13.20 24.83 5.07
C ARG A 243 -14.07 24.25 3.93
N HIS A 244 -13.46 23.67 2.92
CA HIS A 244 -14.16 23.16 1.73
C HIS A 244 -14.80 21.77 1.91
N PHE A 245 -14.62 21.12 3.04
CA PHE A 245 -15.21 19.81 3.31
C PHE A 245 -16.51 19.94 4.12
N ASN A 246 -17.59 19.34 3.58
CA ASN A 246 -18.82 19.06 4.30
C ASN A 246 -18.67 17.70 5.00
N ARG A 247 -19.44 17.43 6.05
CA ARG A 247 -19.43 16.13 6.78
C ARG A 247 -18.21 15.87 7.67
N LYS A 248 -17.47 16.89 8.07
CA LYS A 248 -16.36 16.79 9.02
C LYS A 248 -16.74 16.02 10.30
N LYS A 249 -17.94 16.28 10.83
CA LYS A 249 -18.49 15.66 12.05
C LYS A 249 -18.67 14.14 11.88
N LEU A 250 -19.12 13.68 10.69
CA LEU A 250 -19.28 12.24 10.41
C LEU A 250 -17.95 11.51 10.48
N ILE A 251 -16.92 12.05 9.82
CA ILE A 251 -15.61 11.41 9.80
C ILE A 251 -14.93 11.46 11.16
N ALA A 252 -15.05 12.59 11.86
CA ALA A 252 -14.57 12.68 13.25
C ALA A 252 -15.27 11.64 14.15
N GLY A 253 -16.60 11.46 13.96
CA GLY A 253 -17.38 10.43 14.68
C GLY A 253 -16.91 9.01 14.36
N ILE A 254 -16.64 8.69 13.08
CA ILE A 254 -16.12 7.37 12.67
C ILE A 254 -14.72 7.14 13.26
N THR A 255 -13.84 8.15 13.22
CA THR A 255 -12.49 8.06 13.81
C THR A 255 -12.58 7.82 15.32
N PHE A 256 -13.42 8.59 16.04
CA PHE A 256 -13.63 8.40 17.47
C PHE A 256 -14.23 7.03 17.78
N GLY A 257 -15.25 6.59 17.02
CA GLY A 257 -15.86 5.28 17.14
C GLY A 257 -14.85 4.15 16.94
N PHE A 258 -13.99 4.26 15.92
CA PHE A 258 -12.90 3.29 15.69
C PHE A 258 -11.97 3.18 16.89
N VAL A 259 -11.53 4.31 17.44
CA VAL A 259 -10.66 4.33 18.62
C VAL A 259 -11.37 3.73 19.83
N ALA A 260 -12.62 4.12 20.08
CA ALA A 260 -13.39 3.61 21.22
C ALA A 260 -13.62 2.10 21.11
N ILE A 261 -13.99 1.59 19.92
CA ILE A 261 -14.19 0.16 19.69
C ILE A 261 -12.86 -0.60 19.82
N SER A 262 -11.77 -0.06 19.28
CA SER A 262 -10.45 -0.68 19.41
C SER A 262 -10.01 -0.78 20.86
N LEU A 263 -10.21 0.27 21.65
CA LEU A 263 -9.94 0.27 23.09
C LEU A 263 -10.87 -0.67 23.87
N PHE A 264 -12.16 -0.71 23.51
CA PHE A 264 -13.13 -1.62 24.12
C PHE A 264 -12.77 -3.09 23.85
N VAL A 265 -12.40 -3.44 22.62
CA VAL A 265 -11.94 -4.79 22.26
C VAL A 265 -10.67 -5.14 23.00
N LEU A 266 -9.71 -4.21 23.10
CA LEU A 266 -8.50 -4.40 23.92
C LEU A 266 -8.83 -4.65 25.40
N ALA A 267 -9.79 -3.93 25.97
CA ALA A 267 -10.12 -4.03 27.40
C ALA A 267 -10.95 -5.27 27.76
N ASN A 268 -11.86 -5.71 26.88
CA ASN A 268 -12.88 -6.72 27.21
C ASN A 268 -12.64 -8.12 26.60
N THR A 269 -11.79 -8.23 25.60
CA THR A 269 -11.42 -9.57 25.16
C THR A 269 -10.36 -10.08 26.12
N GLY A 270 -10.53 -11.19 26.80
CA GLY A 270 -9.51 -11.84 27.64
C GLY A 270 -8.08 -11.84 27.06
N VAL A 271 -7.87 -11.01 26.01
CA VAL A 271 -6.61 -10.51 25.49
C VAL A 271 -5.82 -9.77 26.57
N VAL A 272 -6.49 -9.00 27.47
CA VAL A 272 -5.79 -8.36 28.58
C VAL A 272 -5.31 -9.42 29.59
N GLU A 273 -6.13 -10.40 29.94
CA GLU A 273 -5.70 -11.50 30.81
C GLU A 273 -4.71 -12.46 30.10
N ARG A 274 -4.91 -12.76 28.83
CA ARG A 274 -3.95 -13.54 28.02
C ARG A 274 -2.69 -12.74 27.67
N LEU A 275 -2.76 -11.42 27.55
CA LEU A 275 -1.60 -10.54 27.41
C LEU A 275 -0.78 -10.49 28.72
N ILE A 276 -1.45 -10.53 29.88
CA ILE A 276 -0.79 -10.44 31.19
C ILE A 276 -0.14 -11.79 31.58
N THR A 277 -0.78 -12.94 31.29
CA THR A 277 -0.34 -14.22 31.86
C THR A 277 0.44 -15.17 30.95
N LEU A 278 0.14 -15.23 29.63
CA LEU A 278 0.83 -16.17 28.72
C LEU A 278 1.41 -15.52 27.46
N LYS A 279 0.72 -14.54 26.87
CA LYS A 279 1.24 -13.80 25.71
C LYS A 279 2.23 -12.72 26.09
N GLN A 280 2.22 -12.23 27.31
CA GLN A 280 3.18 -11.22 27.75
C GLN A 280 4.62 -11.73 27.59
N LYS A 281 4.89 -12.99 27.91
CA LYS A 281 6.21 -13.60 27.72
C LYS A 281 6.56 -13.71 26.21
N GLN A 282 5.63 -14.15 25.37
CA GLN A 282 5.89 -14.35 23.92
C GLN A 282 5.90 -13.02 23.17
N ASP A 283 5.05 -12.05 23.52
CA ASP A 283 5.02 -10.72 22.90
C ASP A 283 6.22 -9.87 23.30
N ILE A 284 6.65 -9.96 24.58
CA ILE A 284 7.89 -9.33 25.05
C ILE A 284 9.10 -10.01 24.39
N THR A 285 9.11 -11.34 24.28
CA THR A 285 10.16 -12.08 23.57
C THR A 285 10.22 -11.71 22.11
N ASN A 286 9.06 -11.56 21.44
CA ASN A 286 9.01 -11.12 20.04
C ASN A 286 9.48 -9.68 19.87
N PHE A 287 9.10 -8.77 20.79
CA PHE A 287 9.55 -7.38 20.74
C PHE A 287 11.06 -7.26 21.02
N ILE A 288 11.56 -7.95 22.08
CA ILE A 288 12.99 -8.02 22.39
C ILE A 288 13.75 -8.64 21.21
N GLY A 289 13.21 -9.72 20.61
CA GLY A 289 13.81 -10.35 19.44
C GLY A 289 13.92 -9.38 18.25
N ARG A 290 12.88 -8.58 17.97
CA ARG A 290 12.95 -7.55 16.94
C ARG A 290 13.96 -6.45 17.28
N ALA A 291 13.93 -5.93 18.51
CA ALA A 291 14.88 -4.90 18.95
C ALA A 291 16.33 -5.40 18.88
N THR A 292 16.56 -6.66 19.27
CA THR A 292 17.86 -7.32 19.14
C THR A 292 18.27 -7.49 17.68
N ALA A 293 17.34 -7.90 16.81
CA ALA A 293 17.60 -7.97 15.37
C ALA A 293 17.93 -6.60 14.77
N TRP A 294 17.24 -5.52 15.22
CA TRP A 294 17.51 -4.16 14.76
C TRP A 294 18.92 -3.69 15.12
N ALA A 295 19.47 -4.13 16.28
CA ALA A 295 20.88 -3.86 16.61
C ALA A 295 21.83 -4.46 15.56
N GLY A 296 21.65 -5.73 15.20
CA GLY A 296 22.44 -6.35 14.13
C GLY A 296 22.24 -5.70 12.75
N ILE A 297 21.05 -5.12 12.49
CA ILE A 297 20.84 -4.35 11.24
C ILE A 297 21.64 -3.04 11.27
N VAL A 298 21.77 -2.41 12.43
CA VAL A 298 22.62 -1.21 12.57
C VAL A 298 24.08 -1.55 12.28
N ASP A 299 24.59 -2.69 12.79
CA ASP A 299 25.95 -3.15 12.48
C ASP A 299 26.12 -3.38 10.96
N MET A 300 25.13 -4.02 10.31
CA MET A 300 25.11 -4.21 8.86
C MET A 300 25.13 -2.87 8.09
N ILE A 301 24.42 -1.83 8.58
CA ILE A 301 24.42 -0.48 7.98
C ILE A 301 25.79 0.18 8.18
N GLN A 302 26.46 -0.02 9.33
CA GLN A 302 27.79 0.54 9.60
C GLN A 302 28.85 -0.05 8.69
N ASP A 303 28.77 -1.34 8.36
CA ASP A 303 29.70 -2.00 7.44
C ASP A 303 29.48 -1.59 5.98
N TYR A 304 28.21 -1.30 5.59
CA TYR A 304 27.84 -0.94 4.22
C TYR A 304 27.07 0.38 4.15
N PRO A 305 27.64 1.53 4.60
CA PRO A 305 26.86 2.75 4.84
C PRO A 305 26.41 3.46 3.55
N VAL A 306 27.12 3.34 2.44
CA VAL A 306 26.89 4.19 1.26
C VAL A 306 25.84 3.57 0.33
N LEU A 307 26.07 2.36 -0.15
CA LEU A 307 25.23 1.66 -1.12
C LEU A 307 24.44 0.49 -0.53
N GLY A 308 24.65 0.17 0.75
CA GLY A 308 24.08 -1.01 1.38
C GLY A 308 24.66 -2.31 0.80
N THR A 309 24.02 -3.42 1.12
CA THR A 309 24.43 -4.76 0.69
C THR A 309 23.84 -5.18 -0.67
N GLY A 310 22.94 -4.39 -1.21
CA GLY A 310 22.17 -4.65 -2.42
C GLY A 310 20.68 -4.86 -2.12
N PRO A 311 19.75 -4.32 -2.93
CA PRO A 311 18.30 -4.53 -2.75
C PRO A 311 17.95 -6.02 -2.70
N GLY A 312 17.08 -6.44 -1.77
CA GLY A 312 16.62 -7.83 -1.65
C GLY A 312 17.63 -8.80 -1.03
N THR A 313 18.78 -8.34 -0.52
CA THR A 313 19.82 -9.20 0.04
C THR A 313 19.65 -9.50 1.53
N PHE A 314 18.74 -8.82 2.21
CA PHE A 314 18.56 -8.89 3.66
C PHE A 314 18.52 -10.33 4.19
N ALA A 315 17.67 -11.18 3.64
CA ALA A 315 17.49 -12.56 4.11
C ALA A 315 18.75 -13.43 4.05
N VAL A 316 19.72 -13.05 3.21
CA VAL A 316 20.99 -13.78 3.06
C VAL A 316 22.08 -13.13 3.91
N VAL A 317 22.26 -11.82 3.78
CA VAL A 317 23.38 -11.11 4.42
C VAL A 317 23.17 -10.98 5.93
N PHE A 318 21.93 -10.73 6.38
CA PHE A 318 21.64 -10.56 7.81
C PHE A 318 21.98 -11.78 8.66
N THR A 319 22.08 -12.97 8.08
CA THR A 319 22.52 -14.17 8.82
C THR A 319 23.90 -14.02 9.44
N GLN A 320 24.77 -13.16 8.90
CA GLN A 320 26.10 -12.86 9.44
C GLN A 320 26.06 -11.84 10.58
N TYR A 321 25.02 -11.04 10.65
CA TYR A 321 24.81 -9.98 11.64
C TYR A 321 23.78 -10.36 12.70
N GLN A 322 23.19 -11.57 12.58
CA GLN A 322 22.16 -12.01 13.52
C GLN A 322 22.77 -12.20 14.91
N PRO A 323 22.34 -11.43 15.92
CA PRO A 323 22.91 -11.51 17.26
C PRO A 323 22.74 -12.90 17.87
N PRO A 324 23.69 -13.35 18.72
CA PRO A 324 23.58 -14.61 19.45
C PRO A 324 22.30 -14.65 20.30
N GLY A 325 21.67 -15.82 20.40
CA GLY A 325 20.45 -16.03 21.18
C GLY A 325 19.15 -15.86 20.41
N LEU A 326 19.18 -15.38 19.16
CA LEU A 326 18.02 -15.41 18.27
C LEU A 326 17.95 -16.79 17.59
N SER A 327 17.01 -17.63 18.03
CA SER A 327 16.83 -19.01 17.54
C SER A 327 16.16 -19.07 16.14
N LEU A 328 15.47 -18.01 15.72
CA LEU A 328 14.75 -17.94 14.46
C LEU A 328 15.57 -17.17 13.43
N ARG A 329 15.60 -17.68 12.19
CA ARG A 329 16.18 -16.95 11.06
C ARG A 329 15.22 -15.81 10.66
N TYR A 330 15.76 -14.60 10.62
CA TYR A 330 15.01 -13.40 10.17
C TYR A 330 15.12 -13.26 8.66
N TYR A 331 14.01 -13.43 7.97
CA TYR A 331 13.91 -13.20 6.51
C TYR A 331 13.57 -11.74 6.17
N ARG A 332 13.08 -10.98 7.15
CA ARG A 332 12.67 -9.57 7.06
C ARG A 332 13.02 -8.83 8.34
N ALA A 333 13.31 -7.55 8.20
CA ALA A 333 13.69 -6.69 9.33
C ALA A 333 12.54 -6.37 10.31
N HIS A 334 11.28 -6.62 9.93
CA HIS A 334 10.09 -6.09 10.59
C HIS A 334 10.16 -4.57 10.84
N ASN A 335 10.78 -3.88 9.92
CA ASN A 335 10.86 -2.43 9.78
C ASN A 335 11.33 -2.14 8.36
N ASP A 336 10.41 -1.65 7.50
CA ASP A 336 10.71 -1.40 6.09
C ASP A 336 11.85 -0.39 5.91
N TYR A 337 11.92 0.63 6.78
CA TYR A 337 12.97 1.66 6.68
C TYR A 337 14.36 1.09 6.97
N LEU A 338 14.51 0.35 8.06
CA LEU A 338 15.79 -0.29 8.40
C LEU A 338 16.19 -1.29 7.32
N GLN A 339 15.25 -2.06 6.78
CA GLN A 339 15.54 -3.02 5.72
C GLN A 339 16.05 -2.33 4.46
N VAL A 340 15.33 -1.33 3.94
CA VAL A 340 15.75 -0.69 2.69
C VAL A 340 17.02 0.14 2.86
N ILE A 341 17.28 0.69 4.06
CA ILE A 341 18.54 1.39 4.36
C ILE A 341 19.71 0.41 4.42
N SER A 342 19.57 -0.75 5.07
CA SER A 342 20.62 -1.75 5.12
C SER A 342 20.94 -2.33 3.73
N GLU A 343 19.93 -2.43 2.86
CA GLU A 343 20.06 -2.93 1.50
C GLU A 343 20.57 -1.89 0.50
N SER A 344 20.24 -0.58 0.66
CA SER A 344 20.52 0.45 -0.35
C SER A 344 21.37 1.63 0.19
N GLY A 345 21.77 1.57 1.46
CA GLY A 345 22.63 2.55 2.11
C GLY A 345 21.94 3.82 2.60
N LEU A 346 22.70 4.63 3.34
CA LEU A 346 22.22 5.88 3.96
C LEU A 346 21.86 6.96 2.92
N LEU A 347 22.39 6.89 1.70
CA LEU A 347 22.02 7.82 0.61
C LEU A 347 20.54 7.72 0.23
N LEU A 348 19.86 6.65 0.59
CA LEU A 348 18.42 6.48 0.40
C LEU A 348 17.59 7.45 1.27
N ILE A 349 18.07 7.80 2.46
CA ILE A 349 17.34 8.64 3.43
C ILE A 349 16.92 9.99 2.84
N PRO A 350 17.83 10.83 2.29
CA PRO A 350 17.44 12.11 1.71
C PRO A 350 16.49 11.95 0.51
N ILE A 351 16.59 10.85 -0.25
CA ILE A 351 15.70 10.58 -1.38
C ILE A 351 14.27 10.28 -0.85
N ILE A 352 14.11 9.44 0.16
CA ILE A 352 12.82 9.14 0.79
C ILE A 352 12.20 10.43 1.38
N ILE A 353 12.98 11.22 2.10
CA ILE A 353 12.50 12.48 2.68
C ILE A 353 12.03 13.43 1.56
N TRP A 354 12.78 13.54 0.47
CA TRP A 354 12.37 14.34 -0.68
C TRP A 354 11.07 13.84 -1.29
N MET A 355 10.93 12.53 -1.49
CA MET A 355 9.69 11.91 -2.01
C MET A 355 8.50 12.23 -1.11
N ILE A 356 8.64 12.07 0.20
CA ILE A 356 7.58 12.37 1.19
C ILE A 356 7.19 13.84 1.11
N ILE A 357 8.16 14.76 1.16
CA ILE A 357 7.88 16.19 1.08
C ILE A 357 7.19 16.55 -0.24
N ALA A 358 7.68 16.05 -1.37
CA ALA A 358 7.11 16.32 -2.69
C ALA A 358 5.66 15.80 -2.81
N LEU A 359 5.42 14.59 -2.33
CA LEU A 359 4.10 13.94 -2.29
C LEU A 359 3.10 14.77 -1.49
N TYR A 360 3.42 15.07 -0.22
CA TYR A 360 2.50 15.79 0.66
C TYR A 360 2.28 17.25 0.21
N ARG A 361 3.32 17.95 -0.26
CA ARG A 361 3.17 19.31 -0.83
C ARG A 361 2.20 19.32 -2.02
N LYS A 362 2.29 18.33 -2.92
CA LYS A 362 1.36 18.21 -4.05
C LYS A 362 -0.04 17.85 -3.57
N GLY A 363 -0.16 16.87 -2.70
CA GLY A 363 -1.42 16.43 -2.12
C GLY A 363 -2.16 17.58 -1.42
N PHE A 364 -1.49 18.32 -0.54
CA PHE A 364 -2.09 19.49 0.14
C PHE A 364 -2.59 20.56 -0.83
N ARG A 365 -1.86 20.81 -1.94
CA ARG A 365 -2.37 21.70 -3.00
C ARG A 365 -3.65 21.18 -3.63
N LYS A 366 -3.76 19.87 -3.84
CA LYS A 366 -4.96 19.22 -4.41
C LYS A 366 -6.16 19.26 -3.46
N LEU A 367 -5.97 19.33 -2.14
CA LEU A 367 -7.07 19.51 -1.18
C LEU A 367 -7.78 20.86 -1.32
N ARG A 368 -7.20 21.81 -2.06
CA ARG A 368 -7.82 23.12 -2.39
C ARG A 368 -8.55 23.09 -3.75
N ASN A 369 -8.57 21.96 -4.46
CA ASN A 369 -9.23 21.83 -5.75
C ASN A 369 -10.76 22.06 -5.60
N PRO A 370 -11.44 22.74 -6.54
CA PRO A 370 -12.88 22.94 -6.49
C PRO A 370 -13.67 21.61 -6.53
N SER A 371 -13.18 20.60 -7.24
CA SER A 371 -13.83 19.30 -7.37
C SER A 371 -13.86 18.53 -6.03
N ARG A 372 -15.08 18.16 -5.59
CA ARG A 372 -15.27 17.31 -4.40
C ARG A 372 -14.65 15.92 -4.59
N LEU A 373 -14.71 15.38 -5.82
CA LEU A 373 -14.13 14.08 -6.16
C LEU A 373 -12.60 14.11 -5.96
N VAL A 374 -11.95 15.11 -6.54
CA VAL A 374 -10.48 15.27 -6.42
C VAL A 374 -10.08 15.40 -4.97
N ARG A 375 -10.74 16.27 -4.19
CA ARG A 375 -10.41 16.47 -2.76
C ARG A 375 -10.62 15.20 -1.95
N GLY A 376 -11.78 14.54 -2.12
CA GLY A 376 -12.14 13.34 -1.37
C GLY A 376 -11.16 12.20 -1.61
N ILE A 377 -10.86 11.90 -2.88
CA ILE A 377 -9.90 10.84 -3.22
C ILE A 377 -8.47 11.20 -2.77
N THR A 378 -8.07 12.46 -2.93
CA THR A 378 -6.73 12.89 -2.50
C THR A 378 -6.54 12.77 -0.98
N VAL A 379 -7.52 13.21 -0.16
CA VAL A 379 -7.39 13.07 1.30
C VAL A 379 -7.42 11.61 1.73
N GLY A 380 -8.27 10.78 1.11
CA GLY A 380 -8.30 9.35 1.36
C GLY A 380 -6.97 8.67 1.04
N ALA A 381 -6.41 8.95 -0.14
CA ALA A 381 -5.11 8.41 -0.56
C ALA A 381 -3.97 8.84 0.37
N LEU A 382 -3.87 10.14 0.70
CA LEU A 382 -2.84 10.64 1.62
C LEU A 382 -2.95 10.00 3.02
N SER A 383 -4.17 9.81 3.50
CA SER A 383 -4.41 9.18 4.81
C SER A 383 -4.03 7.71 4.82
N GLY A 384 -4.35 6.96 3.75
CA GLY A 384 -3.91 5.56 3.60
C GLY A 384 -2.38 5.45 3.47
N ILE A 385 -1.75 6.36 2.74
CA ILE A 385 -0.29 6.45 2.65
C ILE A 385 0.31 6.74 4.04
N THR A 386 -0.27 7.69 4.80
CA THR A 386 0.19 7.99 6.16
C THR A 386 0.09 6.76 7.07
N ALA A 387 -1.01 6.01 7.01
CA ALA A 387 -1.17 4.78 7.77
C ALA A 387 -0.06 3.79 7.43
N MET A 388 0.14 3.49 6.15
CA MET A 388 1.18 2.55 5.71
C MET A 388 2.59 3.00 6.11
N LEU A 389 2.94 4.28 5.99
CA LEU A 389 4.24 4.81 6.43
C LEU A 389 4.47 4.63 7.94
N ILE A 390 3.42 4.74 8.76
CA ILE A 390 3.50 4.48 10.21
C ILE A 390 3.63 2.97 10.47
N HIS A 391 2.88 2.12 9.77
CA HIS A 391 2.97 0.66 9.94
C HIS A 391 4.36 0.12 9.58
N SER A 392 4.98 0.66 8.55
CA SER A 392 6.34 0.33 8.09
C SER A 392 7.44 0.57 9.13
N LEU A 393 7.16 1.31 10.22
CA LEU A 393 8.08 1.45 11.37
C LEU A 393 8.19 0.17 12.20
N GLY A 394 7.21 -0.72 12.15
CA GLY A 394 7.14 -1.92 12.99
C GLY A 394 6.85 -3.22 12.25
N ASP A 395 6.70 -3.18 10.92
CA ASP A 395 6.48 -4.36 10.10
C ASP A 395 7.08 -4.20 8.68
N PHE A 396 6.84 -5.16 7.77
CA PHE A 396 7.42 -5.23 6.41
C PHE A 396 6.35 -5.22 5.31
N ASN A 397 5.29 -4.43 5.49
CA ASN A 397 4.14 -4.44 4.58
C ASN A 397 4.49 -4.00 3.15
N LEU A 398 5.42 -3.06 2.97
CA LEU A 398 5.88 -2.64 1.63
C LEU A 398 6.73 -3.71 0.91
N GLN A 399 7.14 -4.77 1.60
CA GLN A 399 7.76 -5.95 0.99
C GLN A 399 6.72 -6.94 0.44
N ILE A 400 5.43 -6.72 0.70
CA ILE A 400 4.32 -7.56 0.26
C ILE A 400 3.76 -6.97 -1.03
N PRO A 401 3.78 -7.70 -2.16
CA PRO A 401 3.41 -7.14 -3.46
C PRO A 401 1.99 -6.56 -3.53
N ALA A 402 1.02 -7.15 -2.85
CA ALA A 402 -0.35 -6.62 -2.80
C ALA A 402 -0.41 -5.25 -2.13
N ASP A 403 0.30 -5.07 -1.01
CA ASP A 403 0.35 -3.81 -0.27
C ASP A 403 1.16 -2.75 -1.02
N ALA A 404 2.32 -3.14 -1.56
CA ALA A 404 3.18 -2.25 -2.35
C ALA A 404 2.48 -1.75 -3.62
N LEU A 405 1.71 -2.62 -4.30
CA LEU A 405 0.93 -2.23 -5.47
C LEU A 405 -0.18 -1.22 -5.11
N LEU A 406 -0.96 -1.51 -4.06
CA LEU A 406 -2.00 -0.60 -3.60
C LEU A 406 -1.40 0.74 -3.16
N PHE A 407 -0.31 0.71 -2.39
CA PHE A 407 0.44 1.90 -1.99
C PHE A 407 0.88 2.73 -3.21
N THR A 408 1.45 2.07 -4.23
CA THR A 408 1.87 2.71 -5.50
C THR A 408 0.69 3.40 -6.19
N VAL A 409 -0.47 2.75 -6.24
CA VAL A 409 -1.69 3.34 -6.81
C VAL A 409 -2.15 4.55 -5.98
N LEU A 410 -2.15 4.47 -4.65
CA LEU A 410 -2.50 5.60 -3.79
C LEU A 410 -1.54 6.79 -3.98
N VAL A 411 -0.24 6.53 -4.11
CA VAL A 411 0.76 7.57 -4.40
C VAL A 411 0.47 8.22 -5.75
N ALA A 412 0.19 7.44 -6.80
CA ALA A 412 -0.20 7.97 -8.09
C ALA A 412 -1.47 8.83 -8.00
N LEU A 413 -2.51 8.38 -7.30
CA LEU A 413 -3.75 9.13 -7.10
C LEU A 413 -3.54 10.43 -6.30
N ALA A 414 -2.60 10.44 -5.35
CA ALA A 414 -2.29 11.63 -4.57
C ALA A 414 -1.65 12.74 -5.41
N VAL A 415 -0.84 12.41 -6.42
CA VAL A 415 -0.07 13.39 -7.20
C VAL A 415 -0.60 13.66 -8.61
N CYS A 416 -1.31 12.71 -9.25
CA CYS A 416 -1.76 12.86 -10.63
C CYS A 416 -2.77 14.02 -10.78
N PRO A 417 -2.84 14.67 -11.94
CA PRO A 417 -3.90 15.60 -12.28
C PRO A 417 -5.21 14.81 -12.47
N LEU A 418 -6.03 14.73 -11.43
CA LEU A 418 -7.34 14.09 -11.51
C LEU A 418 -8.34 14.98 -12.27
N PRO A 419 -9.29 14.39 -13.00
CA PRO A 419 -10.26 15.13 -13.81
C PRO A 419 -11.14 16.05 -12.94
N ALA A 420 -11.23 17.32 -13.33
CA ALA A 420 -12.08 18.33 -12.67
C ALA A 420 -13.57 18.13 -12.98
N ASP A 421 -14.45 18.92 -12.30
CA ASP A 421 -15.91 18.73 -12.34
C ASP A 421 -16.60 18.98 -13.71
N ASN A 422 -15.90 19.56 -14.67
CA ASN A 422 -16.43 19.95 -15.98
C ASN A 422 -15.85 19.15 -17.17
N GLN A 423 -15.27 17.97 -16.94
CA GLN A 423 -14.73 17.11 -18.02
C GLN A 423 -15.31 15.70 -17.97
#